data_18c1994c86545335b81e4d221133721c
#
_entry.id   18c1994c86545335b81e4d221133721c
#
_cell.length_a   1.000
_cell.length_b   1.000
_cell.length_c   1.000
_cell.angle_alpha   90.00
_cell.angle_beta   90.00
_cell.angle_gamma   90.00
#
_symmetry.space_group_name_H-M   'P 1'
#
loop_
_entity.id
_entity.type
_entity.pdbx_description
1 polymer ?
#
loop_
_entity_poly.entity_id
_entity_poly.type
_entity_poly.pdbx_seq_one_letter_code
_entity_poly.pdbx_strand_id
1 'polypeptide(L)'
;MLEDGQVVFDLRYAKASLNTEHERCTLHLWSEERNLVRQIVSVTERAGSLRLATQRFGHAQTKLLELVASRERRTPTTRETARQRYVQTLEGVLRRAFADWSCDGFRTAMDLERSFGPAYARGSLVRGTAAWAVIGVNEQESATTIDGILTVGILWLHHCREHAGGKRLYQGLKVIVPRGSAMLTLSRMAWLHEDTAKWELWELQQSNEELTQRDANDQGNLRTRLVHLPDEQAARERFAAGIEQVMQLVPANEQDRVEQRLRNTAELAFLLHGWEFARVRIGLAPNSFAQTLEVTAGVGENETPLSEGNRAQVAKMVAELFARRRAAEPSGVFGRRPTPTLRRIGSPMTAPAHARMQVVARRGVRSGAQDPLYRAAPERWLESMLRHDLAPLTRSLAPRPQPSQRAEEGRFANECDPDTIGNRADTIASSAREVDGNRLPPAAEESRVIPRLDPRHVYSQVPAIAGASDHGLLDLLGVTADGRLVVIELKASDDMQLALQGLDYWIRVRHHHLQAPDALSGMGEFQRHGYFRGVELSPLPPRLYLVAPALHIHPATETVLRYFSPRVEWSLLAIDERWRQQIRVVWRKSGGRTV
;
A
#
# COMPACT_ATOMS: atom_id res chain seq x y z
N MET A 1 5.97 -26.04 5.01
CA MET A 1 7.38 -26.13 5.35
C MET A 1 7.56 -25.97 6.84
N LEU A 2 8.39 -26.80 7.44
CA LEU A 2 8.67 -26.82 8.89
C LEU A 2 10.12 -26.37 9.13
N GLU A 3 10.38 -25.57 10.17
CA GLU A 3 11.72 -25.31 10.74
C GLU A 3 11.68 -25.79 12.19
N ASP A 4 12.55 -26.73 12.52
CA ASP A 4 12.61 -27.37 13.85
C ASP A 4 11.24 -27.92 14.31
N GLY A 5 10.46 -28.49 13.38
CA GLY A 5 9.14 -29.08 13.64
C GLY A 5 7.97 -28.08 13.70
N GLN A 6 8.23 -26.77 13.65
CA GLN A 6 7.19 -25.73 13.61
C GLN A 6 6.89 -25.30 12.17
N VAL A 7 5.62 -25.05 11.85
CA VAL A 7 5.22 -24.55 10.53
C VAL A 7 5.72 -23.13 10.35
N VAL A 8 6.63 -22.91 9.38
CA VAL A 8 7.20 -21.60 9.06
C VAL A 8 6.53 -21.00 7.83
N PHE A 9 6.23 -21.82 6.81
CA PHE A 9 5.54 -21.41 5.60
C PHE A 9 4.53 -22.45 5.13
N ASP A 10 3.38 -21.98 4.66
CA ASP A 10 2.50 -22.76 3.79
C ASP A 10 2.85 -22.40 2.33
N LEU A 11 3.47 -23.31 1.62
CA LEU A 11 3.95 -23.09 0.26
C LEU A 11 2.83 -22.86 -0.77
N ARG A 12 1.57 -23.11 -0.41
CA ARG A 12 0.42 -22.76 -1.26
C ARG A 12 0.22 -21.23 -1.36
N TYR A 13 0.67 -20.49 -0.34
CA TYR A 13 0.51 -19.04 -0.25
C TYR A 13 1.85 -18.29 -0.25
N ALA A 14 2.94 -19.01 -0.47
CA ALA A 14 4.28 -18.45 -0.55
C ALA A 14 4.83 -18.59 -1.97
N LYS A 15 5.59 -17.59 -2.39
CA LYS A 15 6.38 -17.66 -3.61
C LYS A 15 7.77 -18.18 -3.26
N ALA A 16 8.34 -18.98 -4.13
CA ALA A 16 9.66 -19.55 -3.96
C ALA A 16 10.55 -19.24 -5.16
N SER A 17 11.81 -18.94 -4.91
CA SER A 17 12.85 -18.95 -5.96
C SER A 17 14.08 -19.68 -5.46
N LEU A 18 14.71 -20.42 -6.37
CA LEU A 18 16.02 -21.04 -6.17
C LEU A 18 17.00 -20.33 -7.09
N ASN A 19 18.08 -19.82 -6.53
CA ASN A 19 19.17 -19.23 -7.29
C ASN A 19 20.44 -20.02 -7.06
N THR A 20 21.10 -20.42 -8.14
CA THR A 20 22.37 -21.16 -8.08
C THR A 20 23.45 -20.30 -8.70
N GLU A 21 24.33 -19.74 -7.88
CA GLU A 21 25.48 -18.95 -8.30
C GLU A 21 26.73 -19.41 -7.56
N HIS A 22 27.85 -19.53 -8.25
CA HIS A 22 29.16 -19.87 -7.68
C HIS A 22 29.11 -21.11 -6.77
N GLU A 23 28.50 -22.20 -7.24
CA GLU A 23 28.33 -23.47 -6.50
C GLU A 23 27.48 -23.37 -5.22
N ARG A 24 26.82 -22.24 -5.00
CA ARG A 24 25.92 -22.03 -3.86
C ARG A 24 24.49 -22.00 -4.33
N CYS A 25 23.63 -22.76 -3.65
CA CYS A 25 22.20 -22.75 -3.89
C CYS A 25 21.49 -21.94 -2.82
N THR A 26 20.78 -20.91 -3.21
CA THR A 26 20.02 -20.04 -2.30
C THR A 26 18.53 -20.24 -2.50
N LEU A 27 17.84 -20.60 -1.43
CA LEU A 27 16.39 -20.65 -1.35
C LEU A 27 15.85 -19.33 -0.84
N HIS A 28 14.99 -18.69 -1.62
CA HIS A 28 14.25 -17.53 -1.21
C HIS A 28 12.76 -17.87 -1.20
N LEU A 29 12.13 -17.72 -0.03
CA LEU A 29 10.70 -17.92 0.18
C LEU A 29 10.11 -16.64 0.72
N TRP A 30 9.00 -16.20 0.13
CA TRP A 30 8.32 -15.00 0.61
C TRP A 30 6.80 -15.15 0.51
N SER A 31 6.13 -14.64 1.52
CA SER A 31 4.69 -14.45 1.60
C SER A 31 4.41 -13.01 2.02
N GLU A 32 3.16 -12.62 2.10
CA GLU A 32 2.77 -11.30 2.60
C GLU A 32 3.24 -11.05 4.05
N GLU A 33 3.41 -12.12 4.84
CA GLU A 33 3.76 -12.01 6.26
C GLU A 33 5.24 -12.23 6.57
N ARG A 34 5.97 -12.94 5.71
CA ARG A 34 7.35 -13.39 6.00
C ARG A 34 8.21 -13.49 4.76
N ASN A 35 9.49 -13.15 4.96
CA ASN A 35 10.56 -13.34 3.99
C ASN A 35 11.65 -14.22 4.61
N LEU A 36 12.05 -15.28 3.91
CA LEU A 36 13.07 -16.22 4.36
C LEU A 36 14.06 -16.47 3.24
N VAL A 37 15.31 -16.09 3.47
CA VAL A 37 16.44 -16.36 2.56
C VAL A 37 17.42 -17.28 3.26
N ARG A 38 17.74 -18.40 2.64
CA ARG A 38 18.66 -19.42 3.18
C ARG A 38 19.58 -19.95 2.08
N GLN A 39 20.83 -20.16 2.44
CA GLN A 39 21.73 -20.96 1.63
C GLN A 39 21.49 -22.43 1.92
N ILE A 40 21.27 -23.25 0.90
CA ILE A 40 21.14 -24.71 1.04
C ILE A 40 22.54 -25.30 1.11
N VAL A 41 22.81 -26.06 2.18
CA VAL A 41 24.08 -26.76 2.41
C VAL A 41 24.00 -28.21 1.95
N SER A 42 22.89 -28.88 2.28
CA SER A 42 22.63 -30.23 1.84
C SER A 42 21.14 -30.49 1.70
N VAL A 43 20.82 -31.50 0.88
CA VAL A 43 19.44 -31.92 0.61
C VAL A 43 19.36 -33.43 0.91
N THR A 44 18.35 -33.81 1.67
CA THR A 44 18.06 -35.23 1.96
C THR A 44 16.60 -35.50 1.63
N GLU A 45 16.37 -36.41 0.70
CA GLU A 45 15.02 -36.87 0.34
C GLU A 45 14.61 -38.04 1.22
N ARG A 46 13.39 -38.01 1.74
CA ARG A 46 12.75 -39.13 2.47
C ARG A 46 11.38 -39.38 1.87
N ALA A 47 10.84 -40.55 2.10
CA ALA A 47 9.48 -40.87 1.64
C ALA A 47 8.48 -39.84 2.16
N GLY A 48 7.97 -38.98 1.27
CA GLY A 48 6.98 -37.92 1.56
C GLY A 48 7.52 -36.62 2.12
N SER A 49 8.83 -36.44 2.34
CA SER A 49 9.41 -35.16 2.78
C SER A 49 10.79 -34.90 2.17
N LEU A 50 11.11 -33.62 2.00
CA LEU A 50 12.42 -33.13 1.57
C LEU A 50 13.04 -32.31 2.70
N ARG A 51 14.19 -32.75 3.21
CA ARG A 51 14.94 -32.05 4.27
C ARG A 51 16.08 -31.25 3.68
N LEU A 52 16.10 -29.97 3.99
CA LEU A 52 17.12 -29.03 3.57
C LEU A 52 17.91 -28.59 4.80
N ALA A 53 19.19 -28.92 4.88
CA ALA A 53 20.09 -28.29 5.81
C ALA A 53 20.44 -26.90 5.25
N THR A 54 20.14 -25.86 5.99
CA THR A 54 20.26 -24.48 5.49
C THR A 54 21.02 -23.58 6.47
N GLN A 55 21.71 -22.58 5.92
CA GLN A 55 22.39 -21.55 6.70
C GLN A 55 21.85 -20.17 6.39
N ARG A 56 21.80 -19.30 7.39
CA ARG A 56 21.63 -17.87 7.18
C ARG A 56 22.94 -17.29 6.68
N PHE A 57 22.86 -16.33 5.76
CA PHE A 57 24.06 -15.59 5.35
C PHE A 57 24.74 -14.95 6.57
N GLY A 58 26.06 -15.17 6.71
CA GLY A 58 26.84 -14.64 7.82
C GLY A 58 26.77 -15.45 9.14
N HIS A 59 26.00 -16.54 9.20
CA HIS A 59 25.91 -17.40 10.38
C HIS A 59 26.43 -18.80 10.06
N ALA A 60 27.32 -19.33 10.93
CA ALA A 60 27.85 -20.70 10.79
C ALA A 60 26.85 -21.79 11.23
N GLN A 61 25.77 -21.41 11.90
CA GLN A 61 24.80 -22.36 12.43
C GLN A 61 23.86 -22.88 11.34
N THR A 62 23.81 -24.19 11.18
CA THR A 62 22.93 -24.87 10.24
C THR A 62 21.57 -25.14 10.90
N LYS A 63 20.48 -24.80 10.21
CA LYS A 63 19.11 -25.10 10.59
C LYS A 63 18.46 -26.04 9.60
N LEU A 64 17.55 -26.89 10.08
CA LEU A 64 16.87 -27.88 9.27
C LEU A 64 15.50 -27.34 8.84
N LEU A 65 15.29 -27.23 7.53
CA LEU A 65 14.00 -26.99 6.93
C LEU A 65 13.45 -28.30 6.35
N GLU A 66 12.21 -28.62 6.66
CA GLU A 66 11.55 -29.82 6.15
C GLU A 66 10.33 -29.42 5.30
N LEU A 67 10.33 -29.84 4.03
CA LEU A 67 9.18 -29.72 3.14
C LEU A 67 8.40 -31.03 3.22
N VAL A 68 7.15 -30.96 3.65
CA VAL A 68 6.25 -32.09 3.80
C VAL A 68 5.13 -31.97 2.78
N ALA A 69 4.79 -33.04 2.07
CA ALA A 69 3.73 -33.07 1.09
C ALA A 69 2.37 -32.71 1.75
N SER A 70 1.65 -31.76 1.16
CA SER A 70 0.35 -31.29 1.66
C SER A 70 -0.75 -32.38 1.65
N ARG A 71 -0.53 -33.51 0.96
CA ARG A 71 -1.53 -34.58 0.80
C ARG A 71 -1.83 -35.36 2.07
N GLU A 72 -0.94 -35.37 3.05
CA GLU A 72 -1.16 -36.12 4.31
C GLU A 72 -1.99 -35.36 5.36
N ARG A 73 -2.24 -34.09 5.18
CA ARG A 73 -3.16 -33.32 6.04
C ARG A 73 -4.43 -32.93 5.28
N ARG A 74 -5.34 -33.86 5.13
CA ARG A 74 -6.75 -33.61 4.74
C ARG A 74 -7.58 -32.95 5.86
N THR A 75 -6.99 -32.59 6.96
CA THR A 75 -7.61 -31.75 7.98
C THR A 75 -7.61 -30.31 7.49
N PRO A 76 -8.77 -29.62 7.50
CA PRO A 76 -8.82 -28.17 7.28
C PRO A 76 -7.74 -27.54 8.15
N THR A 77 -7.04 -26.53 7.63
CA THR A 77 -6.03 -25.84 8.44
C THR A 77 -6.70 -25.35 9.71
N THR A 78 -5.98 -25.29 10.82
CA THR A 78 -6.54 -24.81 12.10
C THR A 78 -7.26 -23.48 11.91
N ARG A 79 -6.75 -22.62 11.02
CA ARG A 79 -7.36 -21.34 10.62
C ARG A 79 -8.69 -21.51 9.88
N GLU A 80 -8.79 -22.44 8.95
CA GLU A 80 -10.02 -22.67 8.18
C GLU A 80 -11.15 -23.18 9.09
N THR A 81 -10.83 -24.09 9.99
CA THR A 81 -11.76 -24.57 11.02
C THR A 81 -12.17 -23.43 11.96
N ALA A 82 -11.23 -22.57 12.38
CA ALA A 82 -11.51 -21.41 13.21
C ALA A 82 -12.44 -20.42 12.50
N ARG A 83 -12.24 -20.17 11.22
CA ARG A 83 -13.10 -19.30 10.39
C ARG A 83 -14.52 -19.84 10.27
N GLN A 84 -14.67 -21.14 10.04
CA GLN A 84 -16.01 -21.78 9.99
C GLN A 84 -16.73 -21.71 11.33
N ARG A 85 -16.04 -21.99 12.44
CA ARG A 85 -16.61 -21.84 13.79
C ARG A 85 -17.00 -20.39 14.06
N TYR A 86 -16.17 -19.44 13.66
CA TYR A 86 -16.46 -18.02 13.80
C TYR A 86 -17.75 -17.61 13.10
N VAL A 87 -18.02 -18.10 11.88
CA VAL A 87 -19.29 -17.83 11.18
C VAL A 87 -20.47 -18.31 12.02
N GLN A 88 -20.39 -19.53 12.57
CA GLN A 88 -21.48 -20.09 13.42
C GLN A 88 -21.69 -19.27 14.70
N THR A 89 -20.59 -18.92 15.40
CA THR A 89 -20.64 -18.06 16.58
C THR A 89 -21.23 -16.70 16.24
N LEU A 90 -20.77 -16.06 15.17
CA LEU A 90 -21.25 -14.76 14.74
C LEU A 90 -22.75 -14.79 14.42
N GLU A 91 -23.24 -15.77 13.67
CA GLU A 91 -24.67 -15.91 13.40
C GLU A 91 -25.48 -16.13 14.68
N GLY A 92 -24.99 -16.95 15.60
CA GLY A 92 -25.64 -17.19 16.88
C GLY A 92 -25.77 -15.91 17.73
N VAL A 93 -24.69 -15.13 17.79
CA VAL A 93 -24.66 -13.83 18.48
C VAL A 93 -25.62 -12.83 17.82
N LEU A 94 -25.58 -12.73 16.49
CA LEU A 94 -26.42 -11.79 15.77
C LEU A 94 -27.92 -12.13 15.89
N ARG A 95 -28.32 -13.40 15.88
CA ARG A 95 -29.71 -13.81 16.10
C ARG A 95 -30.23 -13.43 17.49
N ARG A 96 -29.35 -13.46 18.53
CA ARG A 96 -29.72 -13.02 19.87
C ARG A 96 -29.77 -11.50 19.99
N ALA A 97 -28.78 -10.81 19.47
CA ALA A 97 -28.67 -9.34 19.55
C ALA A 97 -29.70 -8.61 18.69
N PHE A 98 -30.11 -9.21 17.60
CA PHE A 98 -31.03 -8.62 16.60
C PHE A 98 -32.21 -9.58 16.35
N ALA A 99 -33.00 -9.90 17.37
CA ALA A 99 -34.06 -10.92 17.34
C ALA A 99 -35.12 -10.68 16.22
N ASP A 100 -35.36 -9.40 15.84
CA ASP A 100 -36.32 -9.03 14.79
C ASP A 100 -35.73 -9.15 13.38
N TRP A 101 -34.44 -9.54 13.26
CA TRP A 101 -33.74 -9.64 11.99
C TRP A 101 -33.31 -11.08 11.71
N SER A 102 -33.46 -11.52 10.48
CA SER A 102 -32.96 -12.83 10.05
C SER A 102 -31.54 -12.72 9.49
N CYS A 103 -30.67 -13.66 9.88
CA CYS A 103 -29.34 -13.82 9.28
C CYS A 103 -29.47 -14.48 7.92
N ASP A 104 -28.83 -13.91 6.92
CA ASP A 104 -28.87 -14.44 5.54
C ASP A 104 -27.47 -14.43 4.89
N GLY A 105 -27.11 -15.56 4.28
CA GLY A 105 -25.96 -15.71 3.41
C GLY A 105 -24.59 -15.59 4.08
N PHE A 106 -24.47 -15.80 5.40
CA PHE A 106 -23.19 -15.73 6.09
C PHE A 106 -22.19 -16.78 5.61
N ARG A 107 -21.01 -16.33 5.22
CA ARG A 107 -19.96 -17.18 4.67
C ARG A 107 -18.56 -16.54 4.75
N THR A 108 -17.53 -17.38 4.67
CA THR A 108 -16.11 -17.00 4.53
C THR A 108 -15.52 -17.47 3.18
N ALA A 109 -16.35 -17.73 2.17
CA ALA A 109 -15.89 -18.21 0.88
C ALA A 109 -14.99 -17.18 0.17
N MET A 110 -13.94 -17.66 -0.50
CA MET A 110 -13.11 -16.83 -1.36
C MET A 110 -13.87 -16.44 -2.63
N ASP A 111 -13.77 -15.19 -3.02
CA ASP A 111 -14.28 -14.66 -4.27
C ASP A 111 -13.23 -13.73 -4.87
N LEU A 112 -12.40 -14.27 -5.76
CA LEU A 112 -11.26 -13.55 -6.33
C LEU A 112 -11.67 -12.43 -7.26
N GLU A 113 -12.79 -12.57 -7.98
CA GLU A 113 -13.28 -11.55 -8.91
C GLU A 113 -13.66 -10.26 -8.17
N ARG A 114 -14.09 -10.39 -6.92
CA ARG A 114 -14.57 -9.28 -6.08
C ARG A 114 -13.65 -8.96 -4.93
N SER A 115 -12.45 -9.54 -4.90
CA SER A 115 -11.43 -9.32 -3.86
C SER A 115 -11.88 -9.69 -2.44
N PHE A 116 -12.82 -10.63 -2.30
CA PHE A 116 -13.23 -11.13 -0.99
C PHE A 116 -12.39 -12.33 -0.56
N GLY A 117 -11.55 -12.13 0.45
CA GLY A 117 -10.78 -13.20 1.08
C GLY A 117 -11.59 -14.00 2.11
N PRO A 118 -11.11 -15.21 2.47
CA PRO A 118 -11.78 -16.07 3.44
C PRO A 118 -11.59 -15.65 4.91
N ALA A 119 -10.83 -14.59 5.17
CA ALA A 119 -10.58 -14.09 6.52
C ALA A 119 -11.79 -13.38 7.14
N TYR A 120 -12.72 -12.91 6.30
CA TYR A 120 -13.86 -12.14 6.74
C TYR A 120 -15.17 -12.92 6.57
N ALA A 121 -15.92 -13.07 7.67
CA ALA A 121 -17.29 -13.54 7.64
C ALA A 121 -18.20 -12.41 7.13
N ARG A 122 -18.93 -12.65 6.07
CA ARG A 122 -19.82 -11.65 5.45
C ARG A 122 -21.19 -12.23 5.18
N GLY A 123 -22.22 -11.43 5.40
CA GLY A 123 -23.63 -11.80 5.23
C GLY A 123 -24.53 -10.58 5.32
N SER A 124 -25.80 -10.81 5.57
CA SER A 124 -26.80 -9.76 5.72
C SER A 124 -27.73 -10.03 6.92
N LEU A 125 -28.18 -8.97 7.55
CA LEU A 125 -29.35 -8.99 8.44
C LEU A 125 -30.55 -8.43 7.67
N VAL A 126 -31.66 -9.16 7.65
CA VAL A 126 -32.83 -8.84 6.82
C VAL A 126 -34.08 -8.78 7.68
N ARG A 127 -34.90 -7.73 7.49
CA ARG A 127 -36.22 -7.57 8.09
C ARG A 127 -37.20 -7.01 7.05
N GLY A 128 -38.00 -7.88 6.46
CA GLY A 128 -38.83 -7.49 5.31
C GLY A 128 -38.00 -7.04 4.13
N THR A 129 -38.20 -5.82 3.66
CA THR A 129 -37.39 -5.20 2.62
C THR A 129 -36.13 -4.53 3.16
N ALA A 130 -36.07 -4.18 4.45
CA ALA A 130 -34.91 -3.55 5.04
C ALA A 130 -33.77 -4.56 5.25
N ALA A 131 -32.54 -4.15 4.94
CA ALA A 131 -31.36 -4.99 5.09
C ALA A 131 -30.14 -4.18 5.60
N TRP A 132 -29.23 -4.89 6.27
CA TRP A 132 -27.91 -4.43 6.63
C TRP A 132 -26.86 -5.36 6.05
N ALA A 133 -25.83 -4.81 5.42
CA ALA A 133 -24.64 -5.58 5.15
C ALA A 133 -23.86 -5.80 6.46
N VAL A 134 -23.36 -7.00 6.66
CA VAL A 134 -22.61 -7.36 7.87
C VAL A 134 -21.29 -7.97 7.48
N ILE A 135 -20.22 -7.55 8.17
CA ILE A 135 -18.89 -8.13 8.04
C ILE A 135 -18.27 -8.33 9.41
N GLY A 136 -17.59 -9.44 9.60
CA GLY A 136 -16.89 -9.75 10.84
C GLY A 136 -15.55 -10.41 10.62
N VAL A 137 -14.63 -10.25 11.57
CA VAL A 137 -13.29 -10.86 11.54
C VAL A 137 -13.00 -11.57 12.85
N ASN A 138 -12.35 -12.74 12.76
CA ASN A 138 -11.99 -13.56 13.90
C ASN A 138 -10.79 -12.93 14.66
N GLU A 139 -10.78 -13.03 16.00
CA GLU A 139 -9.67 -12.58 16.85
C GLU A 139 -8.33 -13.29 16.57
N GLN A 140 -8.36 -14.47 15.93
CA GLN A 140 -7.15 -15.23 15.57
C GLN A 140 -6.52 -14.78 14.24
N GLU A 141 -7.13 -13.83 13.54
CA GLU A 141 -6.54 -13.26 12.34
C GLU A 141 -5.43 -12.26 12.70
N SER A 142 -4.57 -11.93 11.71
CA SER A 142 -3.48 -10.96 11.93
C SER A 142 -4.04 -9.54 12.19
N ALA A 143 -3.28 -8.71 12.89
CA ALA A 143 -3.65 -7.31 13.11
C ALA A 143 -3.92 -6.59 11.78
N THR A 144 -3.08 -6.81 10.76
CA THR A 144 -3.28 -6.24 9.41
C THR A 144 -4.60 -6.69 8.78
N THR A 145 -5.02 -7.94 9.00
CA THR A 145 -6.33 -8.44 8.53
C THR A 145 -7.46 -7.75 9.27
N ILE A 146 -7.36 -7.61 10.60
CA ILE A 146 -8.37 -6.91 11.41
C ILE A 146 -8.49 -5.45 10.97
N ASP A 147 -7.37 -4.77 10.76
CA ASP A 147 -7.33 -3.36 10.33
C ASP A 147 -7.89 -3.15 8.90
N GLY A 148 -7.81 -4.18 8.06
CA GLY A 148 -8.35 -4.16 6.69
C GLY A 148 -9.85 -4.36 6.57
N ILE A 149 -10.57 -4.69 7.66
CA ILE A 149 -11.98 -5.08 7.64
C ILE A 149 -12.89 -4.01 7.01
N LEU A 150 -12.63 -2.75 7.26
CA LEU A 150 -13.50 -1.67 6.78
C LEU A 150 -13.48 -1.56 5.25
N THR A 151 -12.31 -1.71 4.61
CA THR A 151 -12.22 -1.76 3.14
C THR A 151 -13.11 -2.84 2.58
N VAL A 152 -12.97 -4.07 3.08
CA VAL A 152 -13.75 -5.22 2.59
C VAL A 152 -15.24 -5.06 2.94
N GLY A 153 -15.55 -4.45 4.08
CA GLY A 153 -16.93 -4.16 4.48
C GLY A 153 -17.63 -3.16 3.56
N ILE A 154 -16.93 -2.09 3.16
CA ILE A 154 -17.45 -1.12 2.18
C ILE A 154 -17.71 -1.79 0.83
N LEU A 155 -16.78 -2.63 0.36
CA LEU A 155 -16.96 -3.40 -0.86
C LEU A 155 -18.13 -4.38 -0.76
N TRP A 156 -18.32 -5.00 0.42
CA TRP A 156 -19.45 -5.89 0.65
C TRP A 156 -20.78 -5.14 0.63
N LEU A 157 -20.88 -3.98 1.29
CA LEU A 157 -22.08 -3.14 1.20
C LEU A 157 -22.37 -2.71 -0.24
N HIS A 158 -21.35 -2.28 -0.98
CA HIS A 158 -21.48 -1.87 -2.38
C HIS A 158 -22.00 -3.02 -3.23
N HIS A 159 -21.41 -4.21 -3.10
CA HIS A 159 -21.85 -5.43 -3.76
C HIS A 159 -23.31 -5.80 -3.43
N CYS A 160 -23.69 -5.73 -2.16
CA CYS A 160 -25.05 -6.01 -1.73
C CYS A 160 -26.07 -5.07 -2.38
N ARG A 161 -25.74 -3.78 -2.49
CA ARG A 161 -26.60 -2.77 -3.13
C ARG A 161 -26.74 -2.98 -4.64
N GLU A 162 -25.64 -3.27 -5.32
CA GLU A 162 -25.64 -3.55 -6.75
C GLU A 162 -26.50 -4.79 -7.11
N HIS A 163 -26.51 -5.80 -6.23
CA HIS A 163 -27.18 -7.08 -6.49
C HIS A 163 -28.51 -7.24 -5.75
N ALA A 164 -29.00 -6.19 -5.11
CA ALA A 164 -30.26 -6.23 -4.36
C ALA A 164 -31.51 -6.48 -5.21
N GLY A 165 -31.45 -6.13 -6.49
CA GLY A 165 -32.53 -6.36 -7.46
C GLY A 165 -33.89 -5.75 -7.07
N GLY A 166 -33.90 -4.67 -6.28
CA GLY A 166 -35.12 -4.03 -5.76
C GLY A 166 -35.81 -4.79 -4.62
N LYS A 167 -35.37 -6.00 -4.28
CA LYS A 167 -35.98 -6.84 -3.24
C LYS A 167 -35.57 -6.43 -1.81
N ARG A 168 -34.41 -5.80 -1.65
CA ARG A 168 -33.83 -5.41 -0.37
C ARG A 168 -33.27 -3.99 -0.44
N LEU A 169 -33.45 -3.24 0.65
CA LEU A 169 -32.92 -1.88 0.80
C LEU A 169 -31.84 -1.90 1.88
N TYR A 170 -30.58 -1.86 1.45
CA TYR A 170 -29.44 -1.90 2.35
C TYR A 170 -29.19 -0.54 2.99
N GLN A 171 -29.57 -0.39 4.26
CA GLN A 171 -29.47 0.85 5.03
C GLN A 171 -28.02 1.24 5.34
N GLY A 172 -27.15 0.25 5.54
CA GLY A 172 -25.77 0.50 5.92
C GLY A 172 -24.95 -0.77 6.15
N LEU A 173 -23.83 -0.58 6.86
CA LEU A 173 -22.87 -1.61 7.18
C LEU A 173 -22.72 -1.77 8.70
N LYS A 174 -22.81 -3.00 9.18
CA LYS A 174 -22.40 -3.40 10.52
C LYS A 174 -21.04 -4.09 10.46
N VAL A 175 -20.03 -3.51 11.09
CA VAL A 175 -18.68 -4.07 11.19
C VAL A 175 -18.50 -4.69 12.56
N ILE A 176 -18.04 -5.93 12.62
CA ILE A 176 -17.82 -6.66 13.86
C ILE A 176 -16.36 -7.03 13.97
N VAL A 177 -15.69 -6.45 14.97
CA VAL A 177 -14.25 -6.65 15.25
C VAL A 177 -14.06 -7.35 16.59
N PRO A 178 -12.90 -7.99 16.83
CA PRO A 178 -12.56 -8.51 18.15
C PRO A 178 -12.53 -7.40 19.21
N ARG A 179 -12.87 -7.74 20.44
CA ARG A 179 -12.82 -6.81 21.58
C ARG A 179 -11.42 -6.18 21.70
N GLY A 180 -11.38 -4.85 21.83
CA GLY A 180 -10.15 -4.06 21.92
C GLY A 180 -9.50 -3.70 20.58
N SER A 181 -10.11 -4.10 19.45
CA SER A 181 -9.57 -3.81 18.10
C SER A 181 -10.35 -2.74 17.33
N ALA A 182 -11.27 -2.03 18.00
CA ALA A 182 -12.19 -1.10 17.34
C ALA A 182 -11.54 0.22 16.90
N MET A 183 -10.48 0.67 17.56
CA MET A 183 -10.00 2.06 17.51
C MET A 183 -9.68 2.56 16.10
N LEU A 184 -8.94 1.79 15.31
CA LEU A 184 -8.55 2.20 13.95
C LEU A 184 -9.79 2.25 13.04
N THR A 185 -10.67 1.26 13.15
CA THR A 185 -11.91 1.23 12.37
C THR A 185 -12.83 2.40 12.74
N LEU A 186 -12.97 2.73 14.03
CA LEU A 186 -13.74 3.90 14.50
C LEU A 186 -13.22 5.20 13.90
N SER A 187 -11.91 5.44 13.99
CA SER A 187 -11.30 6.67 13.48
C SER A 187 -11.58 6.87 11.98
N ARG A 188 -11.59 5.79 11.20
CA ARG A 188 -11.92 5.81 9.77
C ARG A 188 -13.41 6.01 9.52
N MET A 189 -14.28 5.32 10.27
CA MET A 189 -15.74 5.39 10.09
C MET A 189 -16.29 6.78 10.30
N ALA A 190 -15.73 7.58 11.21
CA ALA A 190 -16.11 8.96 11.45
C ALA A 190 -15.93 9.88 10.21
N TRP A 191 -15.20 9.43 9.20
CA TRP A 191 -14.94 10.15 7.95
C TRP A 191 -15.59 9.49 6.73
N LEU A 192 -16.55 8.61 6.96
CA LEU A 192 -17.42 8.09 5.91
C LEU A 192 -18.69 8.94 5.78
N HIS A 193 -19.30 8.86 4.62
CA HIS A 193 -20.47 9.68 4.26
C HIS A 193 -21.75 9.11 4.89
N GLU A 194 -22.28 9.81 5.89
CA GLU A 194 -23.47 9.39 6.65
C GLU A 194 -24.76 9.36 5.82
N ASP A 195 -24.91 10.32 4.89
CA ASP A 195 -26.08 10.37 3.99
C ASP A 195 -26.07 9.22 2.97
N THR A 196 -24.92 8.58 2.76
CA THR A 196 -24.79 7.48 1.80
C THR A 196 -25.12 6.14 2.46
N ALA A 197 -24.72 5.95 3.71
CA ALA A 197 -24.98 4.73 4.44
C ALA A 197 -24.90 4.98 5.96
N LYS A 198 -25.61 4.17 6.72
CA LYS A 198 -25.45 4.11 8.17
C LYS A 198 -24.25 3.20 8.49
N TRP A 199 -23.44 3.63 9.42
CA TRP A 199 -22.21 2.94 9.81
C TRP A 199 -22.30 2.53 11.27
N GLU A 200 -22.14 1.23 11.57
CA GLU A 200 -22.14 0.72 12.92
C GLU A 200 -20.93 -0.17 13.16
N LEU A 201 -20.27 0.03 14.30
CA LEU A 201 -19.17 -0.80 14.76
C LEU A 201 -19.54 -1.52 16.05
N TRP A 202 -19.25 -2.80 16.08
CA TRP A 202 -19.51 -3.69 17.19
C TRP A 202 -18.25 -4.45 17.57
N GLU A 203 -17.98 -4.59 18.83
CA GLU A 203 -16.94 -5.48 19.37
C GLU A 203 -17.55 -6.78 19.82
N LEU A 204 -16.97 -7.90 19.38
CA LEU A 204 -17.34 -9.25 19.78
C LEU A 204 -16.25 -9.85 20.66
N GLN A 205 -16.62 -10.20 21.89
CA GLN A 205 -15.80 -11.06 22.75
C GLN A 205 -16.23 -12.51 22.53
N GLN A 206 -15.41 -13.29 21.81
CA GLN A 206 -15.80 -14.65 21.40
C GLN A 206 -15.94 -15.63 22.58
N SER A 207 -15.17 -15.43 23.66
CA SER A 207 -15.16 -16.33 24.81
C SER A 207 -16.49 -16.40 25.57
N ASN A 208 -17.25 -15.31 25.65
CA ASN A 208 -18.55 -15.21 26.29
C ASN A 208 -19.67 -14.79 25.33
N GLU A 209 -19.37 -14.68 24.03
CA GLU A 209 -20.31 -14.32 22.98
C GLU A 209 -21.01 -12.97 23.23
N GLU A 210 -20.31 -12.04 23.88
CA GLU A 210 -20.82 -10.70 24.18
C GLU A 210 -20.56 -9.76 23.00
N LEU A 211 -21.62 -9.06 22.56
CA LEU A 211 -21.57 -8.08 21.47
C LEU A 211 -21.85 -6.68 22.06
N THR A 212 -20.88 -5.77 21.90
CA THR A 212 -20.96 -4.40 22.43
C THR A 212 -20.88 -3.41 21.29
N GLN A 213 -21.86 -2.52 21.17
CA GLN A 213 -21.81 -1.43 20.19
C GLN A 213 -20.82 -0.36 20.62
N ARG A 214 -20.05 0.15 19.64
CA ARG A 214 -19.16 1.29 19.83
C ARG A 214 -19.77 2.51 19.17
N ASP A 215 -19.64 3.66 19.81
CA ASP A 215 -20.08 4.93 19.23
C ASP A 215 -19.12 5.31 18.09
N ALA A 216 -19.65 5.40 16.86
CA ALA A 216 -18.86 5.79 15.68
C ALA A 216 -18.35 7.25 15.76
N ASN A 217 -18.93 8.06 16.62
CA ASN A 217 -18.51 9.45 16.83
C ASN A 217 -17.46 9.61 17.93
N ASP A 218 -17.10 8.53 18.64
CA ASP A 218 -16.05 8.54 19.67
C ASP A 218 -14.67 8.69 19.03
N GLN A 219 -14.29 9.93 18.76
CA GLN A 219 -12.96 10.29 18.23
C GLN A 219 -11.94 10.58 19.36
N GLY A 220 -12.32 10.43 20.63
CA GLY A 220 -11.54 10.87 21.79
C GLY A 220 -10.22 10.12 22.02
N ASN A 221 -9.96 9.06 21.25
CA ASN A 221 -8.80 8.18 21.45
C ASN A 221 -7.84 8.13 20.26
N LEU A 222 -7.81 9.16 19.42
CA LEU A 222 -6.81 9.23 18.35
C LEU A 222 -5.40 9.34 18.94
N ARG A 223 -4.66 8.21 18.94
CA ARG A 223 -3.27 8.19 19.40
C ARG A 223 -2.38 8.60 18.27
N THR A 224 -1.89 9.84 18.32
CA THR A 224 -0.95 10.38 17.33
C THR A 224 0.07 11.27 18.04
N ARG A 225 1.28 11.31 17.52
CA ARG A 225 2.37 12.14 18.06
C ARG A 225 3.16 12.73 16.89
N LEU A 226 3.31 14.04 16.89
CA LEU A 226 4.21 14.70 15.96
C LEU A 226 5.63 14.71 16.53
N VAL A 227 6.60 14.26 15.74
CA VAL A 227 8.02 14.24 16.12
C VAL A 227 8.68 15.53 15.64
N HIS A 228 9.56 16.09 16.47
CA HIS A 228 10.35 17.26 16.07
C HIS A 228 11.21 16.96 14.85
N LEU A 229 11.18 17.85 13.88
CA LEU A 229 12.09 17.80 12.74
C LEU A 229 13.50 18.12 13.25
N PRO A 230 14.48 17.24 13.04
CA PRO A 230 15.84 17.51 13.47
C PRO A 230 16.45 18.66 12.68
N ASP A 231 17.37 19.38 13.31
CA ASP A 231 18.14 20.43 12.65
C ASP A 231 19.09 19.80 11.61
N GLU A 232 18.75 19.91 10.34
CA GLU A 232 19.52 19.33 9.25
C GLU A 232 20.92 19.93 9.14
N GLN A 233 21.08 21.22 9.42
CA GLN A 233 22.38 21.89 9.32
C GLN A 233 23.32 21.40 10.43
N ALA A 234 22.88 21.43 11.68
CA ALA A 234 23.63 20.90 12.80
C ALA A 234 23.95 19.40 12.63
N ALA A 235 23.02 18.65 12.02
CA ALA A 235 23.24 17.25 11.70
C ALA A 235 24.33 17.08 10.62
N ARG A 236 24.26 17.83 9.52
CA ARG A 236 25.29 17.77 8.46
C ARG A 236 26.68 18.10 8.97
N GLU A 237 26.82 19.10 9.82
CA GLU A 237 28.10 19.44 10.45
C GLU A 237 28.60 18.28 11.31
N ARG A 238 27.72 17.68 12.12
CA ARG A 238 28.08 16.55 12.99
C ARG A 238 28.51 15.31 12.22
N PHE A 239 27.87 15.02 11.10
CA PHE A 239 28.16 13.85 10.27
C PHE A 239 29.16 14.13 9.13
N ALA A 240 29.76 15.34 9.03
CA ALA A 240 30.53 15.77 7.86
C ALA A 240 31.64 14.78 7.44
N ALA A 241 32.44 14.30 8.40
CA ALA A 241 33.50 13.33 8.11
C ALA A 241 32.95 11.97 7.63
N GLY A 242 31.82 11.52 8.17
CA GLY A 242 31.17 10.29 7.73
C GLY A 242 30.52 10.46 6.35
N ILE A 243 29.93 11.62 6.08
CA ILE A 243 29.38 11.96 4.75
C ILE A 243 30.48 11.88 3.69
N GLU A 244 31.62 12.50 3.95
CA GLU A 244 32.76 12.46 3.03
C GLU A 244 33.23 11.03 2.76
N GLN A 245 33.37 10.21 3.81
CA GLN A 245 33.77 8.81 3.66
C GLN A 245 32.80 8.01 2.79
N VAL A 246 31.47 8.17 2.96
CA VAL A 246 30.46 7.48 2.14
C VAL A 246 30.48 8.00 0.72
N MET A 247 30.55 9.32 0.51
CA MET A 247 30.55 9.92 -0.83
C MET A 247 31.77 9.50 -1.65
N GLN A 248 32.92 9.23 -1.03
CA GLN A 248 34.10 8.68 -1.70
C GLN A 248 33.91 7.22 -2.17
N LEU A 249 32.94 6.47 -1.63
CA LEU A 249 32.59 5.12 -2.11
C LEU A 249 31.70 5.17 -3.36
N VAL A 250 31.04 6.30 -3.60
CA VAL A 250 30.07 6.46 -4.70
C VAL A 250 30.79 6.93 -5.95
N PRO A 251 30.52 6.33 -7.15
CA PRO A 251 31.05 6.83 -8.40
C PRO A 251 30.74 8.32 -8.60
N ALA A 252 31.71 9.11 -9.08
CA ALA A 252 31.60 10.57 -9.16
C ALA A 252 30.36 11.05 -9.96
N ASN A 253 30.01 10.31 -11.01
CA ASN A 253 28.85 10.60 -11.87
C ASN A 253 27.48 10.20 -11.24
N GLU A 254 27.49 9.61 -10.05
CA GLU A 254 26.28 9.16 -9.34
C GLU A 254 26.07 9.91 -8.01
N GLN A 255 27.02 10.73 -7.60
CA GLN A 255 26.99 11.41 -6.30
C GLN A 255 25.76 12.32 -6.14
N ASP A 256 25.33 12.98 -7.21
CA ASP A 256 24.16 13.86 -7.22
C ASP A 256 22.83 13.11 -7.00
N ARG A 257 22.84 11.78 -7.18
CA ARG A 257 21.66 10.92 -7.00
C ARG A 257 21.55 10.35 -5.59
N VAL A 258 22.55 10.56 -4.75
CA VAL A 258 22.56 10.06 -3.38
C VAL A 258 21.68 10.93 -2.51
N GLU A 259 20.67 10.31 -1.92
CA GLU A 259 19.83 10.94 -0.93
C GLU A 259 20.43 10.71 0.46
N GLN A 260 20.53 11.78 1.25
CA GLN A 260 20.90 11.74 2.64
C GLN A 260 19.64 11.89 3.49
N ARG A 261 19.41 10.94 4.39
CA ARG A 261 18.22 10.94 5.25
C ARG A 261 18.63 10.79 6.72
N LEU A 262 18.35 11.80 7.48
CA LEU A 262 18.55 11.75 8.92
C LEU A 262 17.44 10.87 9.55
N ARG A 263 17.83 9.75 10.16
CA ARG A 263 16.92 8.84 10.87
C ARG A 263 16.59 9.34 12.26
N ASN A 264 17.60 9.83 12.93
CA ASN A 264 17.54 10.44 14.25
C ASN A 264 18.83 11.27 14.49
N THR A 265 18.99 11.84 15.67
CA THR A 265 20.15 12.68 16.01
C THR A 265 21.50 11.95 15.97
N ALA A 266 21.49 10.60 15.95
CA ALA A 266 22.69 9.76 15.99
C ALA A 266 22.87 8.89 14.73
N GLU A 267 21.99 9.00 13.71
CA GLU A 267 22.04 8.13 12.54
C GLU A 267 21.63 8.86 11.26
N LEU A 268 22.54 8.81 10.26
CA LEU A 268 22.33 9.33 8.91
C LEU A 268 22.40 8.18 7.90
N ALA A 269 21.34 7.98 7.10
CA ALA A 269 21.26 6.98 6.06
C ALA A 269 21.52 7.58 4.68
N PHE A 270 22.16 6.80 3.79
CA PHE A 270 22.43 7.13 2.40
C PHE A 270 21.64 6.21 1.49
N LEU A 271 20.85 6.78 0.59
CA LEU A 271 19.94 6.03 -0.25
C LEU A 271 20.18 6.33 -1.73
N LEU A 272 19.96 5.32 -2.57
CA LEU A 272 19.86 5.46 -4.01
C LEU A 272 18.44 5.04 -4.42
N HIS A 273 17.68 5.96 -4.99
CA HIS A 273 16.28 5.71 -5.35
C HIS A 273 15.51 5.02 -4.22
N GLY A 274 15.57 5.62 -3.01
CA GLY A 274 14.91 5.11 -1.82
C GLY A 274 15.48 3.82 -1.21
N TRP A 275 16.54 3.24 -1.80
CA TRP A 275 17.21 2.05 -1.27
C TRP A 275 18.45 2.43 -0.46
N GLU A 276 18.46 2.09 0.83
CA GLU A 276 19.59 2.38 1.71
C GLU A 276 20.78 1.47 1.36
N PHE A 277 21.94 2.09 1.06
CA PHE A 277 23.17 1.38 0.73
C PHE A 277 24.31 1.66 1.69
N ALA A 278 24.21 2.72 2.50
CA ALA A 278 25.20 3.04 3.53
C ALA A 278 24.54 3.82 4.68
N ARG A 279 25.23 3.82 5.81
CA ARG A 279 24.78 4.46 7.04
C ARG A 279 25.96 4.97 7.85
N VAL A 280 25.79 6.13 8.46
CA VAL A 280 26.73 6.69 9.44
C VAL A 280 26.05 6.79 10.79
N ARG A 281 26.66 6.22 11.81
CA ARG A 281 26.18 6.26 13.19
C ARG A 281 27.18 6.95 14.09
N ILE A 282 26.67 7.67 15.08
CA ILE A 282 27.46 8.17 16.20
C ILE A 282 27.45 7.09 17.26
N GLY A 283 28.61 6.48 17.49
CA GLY A 283 28.85 5.51 18.55
C GLY A 283 29.74 6.12 19.65
N LEU A 284 30.04 5.33 20.66
CA LEU A 284 31.04 5.63 21.67
C LEU A 284 32.29 4.78 21.38
N ALA A 285 33.45 5.40 21.45
CA ALA A 285 34.70 4.66 21.31
C ALA A 285 34.81 3.58 22.40
N PRO A 286 35.35 2.38 22.09
CA PRO A 286 35.60 1.36 23.11
C PRO A 286 36.42 1.92 24.26
N ASN A 287 35.93 1.75 25.47
CA ASN A 287 36.59 2.22 26.71
C ASN A 287 36.76 3.75 26.85
N SER A 288 35.99 4.55 26.13
CA SER A 288 36.03 6.01 26.18
C SER A 288 34.62 6.59 26.02
N PHE A 289 34.39 7.79 26.58
CA PHE A 289 33.16 8.57 26.30
C PHE A 289 33.28 9.42 25.02
N ALA A 290 34.38 9.29 24.27
CA ALA A 290 34.54 10.01 23.03
C ALA A 290 33.56 9.51 21.97
N GLN A 291 32.89 10.43 21.32
CA GLN A 291 32.01 10.10 20.20
C GLN A 291 32.87 9.72 18.98
N THR A 292 32.49 8.62 18.34
CA THR A 292 33.08 8.14 17.08
C THR A 292 32.03 8.01 16.02
N LEU A 293 32.44 8.22 14.75
CA LEU A 293 31.59 7.97 13.61
C LEU A 293 31.86 6.56 13.09
N GLU A 294 30.83 5.73 13.08
CA GLU A 294 30.87 4.40 12.49
C GLU A 294 30.17 4.47 11.12
N VAL A 295 30.91 4.11 10.08
CA VAL A 295 30.37 4.03 8.71
C VAL A 295 30.16 2.57 8.37
N THR A 296 28.94 2.21 7.96
CA THR A 296 28.61 0.89 7.41
C THR A 296 28.11 1.05 5.99
N ALA A 297 28.47 0.13 5.10
CA ALA A 297 27.97 0.08 3.74
C ALA A 297 27.50 -1.34 3.38
N GLY A 298 26.46 -1.43 2.56
CA GLY A 298 25.84 -2.69 2.19
C GLY A 298 24.33 -2.62 2.27
N VAL A 299 23.68 -3.77 2.08
CA VAL A 299 22.21 -3.89 2.04
C VAL A 299 21.78 -5.02 2.96
N GLY A 300 20.94 -4.69 3.94
CA GLY A 300 20.34 -5.67 4.85
C GLY A 300 21.37 -6.41 5.70
N GLU A 301 21.36 -7.73 5.67
CA GLU A 301 22.27 -8.58 6.46
C GLU A 301 23.75 -8.51 5.98
N ASN A 302 24.02 -7.86 4.86
CA ASN A 302 25.37 -7.68 4.28
C ASN A 302 25.98 -6.31 4.61
N GLU A 303 25.51 -5.63 5.64
CA GLU A 303 26.14 -4.39 6.12
C GLU A 303 27.56 -4.69 6.62
N THR A 304 28.53 -3.99 6.06
CA THR A 304 29.94 -4.15 6.37
C THR A 304 30.49 -2.85 6.96
N PRO A 305 31.09 -2.86 8.15
CA PRO A 305 31.79 -1.68 8.67
C PRO A 305 32.92 -1.27 7.73
N LEU A 306 33.00 0.03 7.46
CA LEU A 306 34.03 0.59 6.60
C LEU A 306 35.37 0.69 7.38
N SER A 307 36.44 0.21 6.77
CA SER A 307 37.81 0.33 7.25
C SER A 307 38.74 0.68 6.09
N GLU A 308 39.94 1.13 6.38
CA GLU A 308 40.93 1.39 5.32
C GLU A 308 41.26 0.15 4.51
N GLY A 309 41.32 -1.02 5.15
CA GLY A 309 41.67 -2.28 4.51
C GLY A 309 40.60 -2.82 3.55
N ASN A 310 39.29 -2.47 3.74
CA ASN A 310 38.20 -2.96 2.91
C ASN A 310 37.59 -1.90 1.98
N ARG A 311 38.05 -0.64 2.04
CA ARG A 311 37.47 0.50 1.32
C ARG A 311 37.32 0.25 -0.19
N ALA A 312 38.37 -0.28 -0.85
CA ALA A 312 38.33 -0.55 -2.28
C ALA A 312 37.29 -1.62 -2.65
N GLN A 313 37.15 -2.65 -1.83
CA GLN A 313 36.17 -3.72 -2.03
C GLN A 313 34.73 -3.19 -1.82
N VAL A 314 34.53 -2.38 -0.79
CA VAL A 314 33.24 -1.76 -0.48
C VAL A 314 32.85 -0.77 -1.59
N ALA A 315 33.77 0.04 -2.09
CA ALA A 315 33.50 0.95 -3.22
C ALA A 315 33.08 0.19 -4.49
N LYS A 316 33.75 -0.93 -4.79
CA LYS A 316 33.35 -1.81 -5.91
C LYS A 316 31.93 -2.35 -5.72
N MET A 317 31.61 -2.83 -4.51
CA MET A 317 30.27 -3.33 -4.17
C MET A 317 29.21 -2.23 -4.33
N VAL A 318 29.48 -1.01 -3.84
CA VAL A 318 28.58 0.14 -4.00
C VAL A 318 28.37 0.46 -5.48
N ALA A 319 29.43 0.50 -6.29
CA ALA A 319 29.33 0.75 -7.73
C ALA A 319 28.47 -0.31 -8.45
N GLU A 320 28.62 -1.59 -8.08
CA GLU A 320 27.80 -2.68 -8.61
C GLU A 320 26.32 -2.54 -8.19
N LEU A 321 26.04 -2.15 -6.94
CA LEU A 321 24.69 -1.87 -6.47
C LEU A 321 24.04 -0.74 -7.28
N PHE A 322 24.76 0.35 -7.52
CA PHE A 322 24.29 1.47 -8.33
C PHE A 322 23.99 1.04 -9.77
N ALA A 323 24.91 0.29 -10.40
CA ALA A 323 24.72 -0.22 -11.74
C ALA A 323 23.46 -1.12 -11.85
N ARG A 324 23.26 -2.02 -10.89
CA ARG A 324 22.10 -2.92 -10.85
C ARG A 324 20.79 -2.19 -10.57
N ARG A 325 20.80 -1.20 -9.66
CA ARG A 325 19.62 -0.39 -9.36
C ARG A 325 19.18 0.44 -10.56
N ARG A 326 20.12 0.85 -11.42
CA ARG A 326 19.90 1.64 -12.64
C ARG A 326 19.67 0.82 -13.91
N ALA A 327 20.04 -0.45 -13.94
CA ALA A 327 20.18 -1.30 -15.14
C ALA A 327 18.92 -1.51 -15.99
N ALA A 328 17.82 -0.86 -15.69
CA ALA A 328 16.60 -0.87 -16.50
C ALA A 328 16.36 0.43 -17.29
N GLU A 329 17.33 1.34 -17.37
CA GLU A 329 17.25 2.39 -18.38
C GLU A 329 17.32 1.71 -19.76
N PRO A 330 16.27 1.77 -20.59
CA PRO A 330 16.37 1.26 -21.94
C PRO A 330 17.42 2.13 -22.64
N SER A 331 18.54 1.54 -23.01
CA SER A 331 19.42 2.12 -24.00
C SER A 331 18.53 2.57 -25.17
N GLY A 332 18.49 3.88 -25.42
CA GLY A 332 17.59 4.51 -26.37
C GLY A 332 17.87 4.09 -27.82
N VAL A 333 17.44 2.89 -28.16
CA VAL A 333 17.28 2.46 -29.56
C VAL A 333 15.94 1.71 -29.63
N PHE A 334 14.90 2.44 -29.96
CA PHE A 334 13.73 1.82 -30.57
C PHE A 334 14.14 1.25 -31.94
N GLY A 335 14.81 0.12 -31.92
CA GLY A 335 14.91 -0.74 -33.07
C GLY A 335 13.50 -1.20 -33.44
N ARG A 336 13.00 -0.74 -34.59
CA ARG A 336 11.78 -1.27 -35.21
C ARG A 336 11.85 -2.79 -35.13
N ARG A 337 10.88 -3.42 -34.43
CA ARG A 337 10.68 -4.87 -34.53
C ARG A 337 10.53 -5.20 -36.00
N PRO A 338 11.32 -6.13 -36.56
CA PRO A 338 11.05 -6.60 -37.92
C PRO A 338 9.68 -7.28 -37.89
N THR A 339 8.77 -6.79 -38.70
CA THR A 339 7.48 -7.43 -38.98
C THR A 339 7.77 -8.85 -39.46
N PRO A 340 7.16 -9.90 -38.86
CA PRO A 340 7.34 -11.24 -39.38
C PRO A 340 6.69 -11.34 -40.76
N THR A 341 7.51 -11.39 -41.80
CA THR A 341 7.05 -11.70 -43.14
C THR A 341 6.67 -13.18 -43.16
N LEU A 342 5.38 -13.47 -43.30
CA LEU A 342 4.85 -14.79 -43.56
C LEU A 342 5.37 -15.25 -44.95
N ARG A 343 6.44 -16.03 -44.98
CA ARG A 343 6.83 -16.79 -46.18
C ARG A 343 5.95 -18.04 -46.22
N ARG A 344 5.08 -18.11 -47.23
CA ARG A 344 4.41 -19.33 -47.66
C ARG A 344 5.48 -20.38 -47.95
N ILE A 345 5.44 -21.51 -47.23
CA ILE A 345 6.24 -22.69 -47.55
C ILE A 345 5.27 -23.74 -48.10
N GLY A 346 5.45 -24.10 -49.37
CA GLY A 346 4.84 -25.29 -49.94
C GLY A 346 5.52 -26.55 -49.40
N SER A 347 4.70 -27.56 -49.17
CA SER A 347 5.12 -28.95 -48.80
C SER A 347 5.60 -29.71 -50.01
N PRO A 348 6.05 -31.01 -49.95
CA PRO A 348 6.49 -31.82 -48.81
C PRO A 348 7.79 -32.64 -49.09
N MET A 349 8.31 -33.36 -48.17
CA MET A 349 8.76 -34.77 -48.17
C MET A 349 10.02 -35.10 -47.37
N THR A 350 9.88 -36.14 -46.56
CA THR A 350 10.83 -37.12 -46.03
C THR A 350 11.79 -36.75 -44.88
N ALA A 351 11.61 -37.48 -43.79
CA ALA A 351 12.49 -37.63 -42.63
C ALA A 351 13.79 -38.42 -43.00
N PRO A 352 14.86 -38.35 -42.19
CA PRO A 352 15.00 -39.28 -41.10
C PRO A 352 15.56 -38.74 -39.76
N ALA A 353 15.49 -39.61 -38.79
CA ALA A 353 15.68 -39.50 -37.37
C ALA A 353 17.09 -39.12 -36.89
N HIS A 354 17.11 -38.66 -35.60
CA HIS A 354 18.29 -38.49 -34.73
C HIS A 354 19.21 -37.29 -34.99
N ALA A 355 18.76 -36.12 -34.61
CA ALA A 355 19.64 -35.05 -34.15
C ALA A 355 19.31 -34.70 -32.71
N ARG A 356 20.12 -35.13 -31.76
CA ARG A 356 20.15 -34.63 -30.39
C ARG A 356 20.33 -33.10 -30.45
N MET A 357 19.28 -32.36 -30.20
CA MET A 357 19.34 -30.94 -30.02
C MET A 357 19.99 -30.65 -28.67
N GLN A 358 21.30 -30.41 -28.67
CA GLN A 358 21.98 -29.73 -27.58
C GLN A 358 21.39 -28.32 -27.50
N VAL A 359 20.48 -28.11 -26.57
CA VAL A 359 20.08 -26.79 -26.16
C VAL A 359 21.26 -26.18 -25.41
N VAL A 360 22.13 -25.49 -26.16
CA VAL A 360 23.06 -24.52 -25.57
C VAL A 360 22.17 -23.41 -25.03
N ALA A 361 21.90 -23.45 -23.73
CA ALA A 361 21.28 -22.35 -23.02
C ALA A 361 22.22 -21.13 -23.19
N ARG A 362 21.96 -20.30 -24.21
CA ARG A 362 22.52 -18.96 -24.26
C ARG A 362 22.10 -18.29 -22.95
N ARG A 363 23.07 -18.03 -22.08
CA ARG A 363 22.92 -17.15 -20.92
C ARG A 363 22.39 -15.81 -21.46
N GLY A 364 21.07 -15.67 -21.52
CA GLY A 364 20.43 -14.40 -21.81
C GLY A 364 20.82 -13.45 -20.69
N VAL A 365 21.44 -12.33 -21.03
CA VAL A 365 21.57 -11.18 -20.13
C VAL A 365 20.16 -10.92 -19.60
N ARG A 366 19.94 -11.15 -18.32
CA ARG A 366 18.65 -10.84 -17.68
C ARG A 366 18.38 -9.38 -17.97
N SER A 367 17.23 -9.06 -18.56
CA SER A 367 16.86 -7.66 -18.77
C SER A 367 16.91 -6.98 -17.40
N GLY A 368 17.45 -5.77 -17.32
CA GLY A 368 17.61 -5.04 -16.06
C GLY A 368 16.30 -4.97 -15.25
N ALA A 369 15.15 -5.00 -15.92
CA ALA A 369 13.82 -5.07 -15.32
C ALA A 369 13.54 -6.34 -14.48
N GLN A 370 14.35 -7.40 -14.60
CA GLN A 370 14.25 -8.63 -13.82
C GLN A 370 15.20 -8.67 -12.62
N ASP A 371 16.09 -7.68 -12.49
CA ASP A 371 17.01 -7.64 -11.34
C ASP A 371 16.23 -7.42 -10.04
N PRO A 372 16.47 -8.24 -8.99
CA PRO A 372 15.82 -8.09 -7.70
C PRO A 372 16.03 -6.71 -7.06
N LEU A 373 17.21 -6.10 -7.22
CA LEU A 373 17.49 -4.75 -6.70
C LEU A 373 16.69 -3.67 -7.42
N TYR A 374 16.50 -3.80 -8.73
CA TYR A 374 15.64 -2.90 -9.47
C TYR A 374 14.17 -2.97 -9.03
N ARG A 375 13.72 -4.17 -8.63
CA ARG A 375 12.34 -4.39 -8.17
C ARG A 375 12.15 -4.08 -6.69
N ALA A 376 13.22 -4.02 -5.93
CA ALA A 376 13.17 -3.84 -4.49
C ALA A 376 12.62 -2.47 -4.10
N ALA A 377 11.80 -2.44 -3.04
CA ALA A 377 11.21 -1.24 -2.45
C ALA A 377 10.69 -0.22 -3.49
N PRO A 378 9.73 -0.60 -4.35
CA PRO A 378 9.26 0.26 -5.43
C PRO A 378 8.58 1.53 -4.90
N GLU A 379 7.87 1.47 -3.78
CA GLU A 379 7.23 2.63 -3.16
C GLU A 379 8.26 3.65 -2.69
N ARG A 380 9.35 3.20 -2.04
CA ARG A 380 10.45 4.09 -1.63
C ARG A 380 11.16 4.75 -2.82
N TRP A 381 11.21 4.05 -3.97
CA TRP A 381 11.74 4.65 -5.18
C TRP A 381 10.81 5.75 -5.70
N LEU A 382 9.51 5.49 -5.73
CA LEU A 382 8.51 6.49 -6.14
C LEU A 382 8.53 7.70 -5.19
N GLU A 383 8.60 7.46 -3.88
CA GLU A 383 8.77 8.49 -2.87
C GLU A 383 10.00 9.36 -3.13
N SER A 384 11.16 8.72 -3.38
CA SER A 384 12.42 9.38 -3.70
C SER A 384 12.29 10.31 -4.90
N MET A 385 11.70 9.84 -6.00
CA MET A 385 11.51 10.65 -7.20
C MET A 385 10.58 11.85 -6.94
N LEU A 386 9.48 11.62 -6.24
CA LEU A 386 8.52 12.69 -5.93
C LEU A 386 9.08 13.71 -4.94
N ARG A 387 9.92 13.28 -4.00
CA ARG A 387 10.60 14.22 -3.09
C ARG A 387 11.50 15.20 -3.85
N HIS A 388 12.14 14.76 -4.95
CA HIS A 388 12.96 15.63 -5.79
C HIS A 388 12.16 16.55 -6.69
N ASP A 389 11.04 16.07 -7.25
CA ASP A 389 10.19 16.86 -8.14
C ASP A 389 8.72 16.48 -8.01
N LEU A 390 7.96 17.31 -7.32
CA LEU A 390 6.50 17.21 -7.19
C LEU A 390 5.74 17.85 -8.36
N ALA A 391 6.41 18.63 -9.21
CA ALA A 391 5.75 19.37 -10.29
C ALA A 391 4.94 18.47 -11.24
N PRO A 392 5.37 17.22 -11.55
CA PRO A 392 4.57 16.33 -12.39
C PRO A 392 3.18 16.04 -11.86
N LEU A 393 2.98 15.98 -10.52
CA LEU A 393 1.68 15.72 -9.93
C LEU A 393 0.65 16.83 -10.19
N THR A 394 1.13 18.08 -10.32
CA THR A 394 0.27 19.27 -10.42
C THR A 394 0.20 19.86 -11.84
N ARG A 395 0.92 19.32 -12.81
CA ARG A 395 0.83 19.75 -14.22
C ARG A 395 -0.57 19.50 -14.75
N SER A 396 -1.08 20.43 -15.56
CA SER A 396 -2.34 20.24 -16.28
C SER A 396 -2.26 19.01 -17.19
N LEU A 397 -3.31 18.21 -17.19
CA LEU A 397 -3.41 17.11 -18.13
C LEU A 397 -3.69 17.65 -19.53
N ALA A 398 -3.01 17.10 -20.54
CA ALA A 398 -3.34 17.37 -21.93
C ALA A 398 -4.81 16.93 -22.19
N PRO A 399 -5.58 17.70 -22.98
CA PRO A 399 -6.91 17.28 -23.37
C PRO A 399 -6.83 15.90 -24.05
N ARG A 400 -7.67 14.96 -23.62
CA ARG A 400 -7.80 13.69 -24.36
C ARG A 400 -8.22 14.00 -25.78
N PRO A 401 -7.60 13.40 -26.81
CA PRO A 401 -8.14 13.48 -28.17
C PRO A 401 -9.57 12.95 -28.10
N GLN A 402 -10.55 13.80 -28.42
CA GLN A 402 -11.93 13.34 -28.54
C GLN A 402 -11.96 12.28 -29.66
N PRO A 403 -12.61 11.11 -29.42
CA PRO A 403 -12.84 10.20 -30.52
C PRO A 403 -13.54 11.01 -31.62
N SER A 404 -12.92 11.03 -32.80
CA SER A 404 -13.45 11.79 -33.92
C SER A 404 -14.89 11.42 -34.15
N GLN A 405 -15.81 12.38 -34.10
CA GLN A 405 -17.25 12.23 -34.40
C GLN A 405 -17.56 11.79 -35.84
N ARG A 406 -16.63 11.13 -36.53
CA ARG A 406 -16.77 10.66 -37.91
C ARG A 406 -17.28 9.23 -38.05
N ALA A 407 -17.87 8.63 -37.03
CA ALA A 407 -18.38 7.25 -37.13
C ALA A 407 -19.84 7.06 -36.75
N GLU A 408 -20.64 8.13 -36.51
CA GLU A 408 -22.08 7.98 -36.18
C GLU A 408 -23.02 8.83 -37.03
N GLU A 409 -22.60 9.30 -38.19
CA GLU A 409 -23.57 9.79 -39.19
C GLU A 409 -24.04 8.65 -40.10
N GLY A 410 -24.83 7.77 -39.55
CA GLY A 410 -25.48 6.72 -40.32
C GLY A 410 -26.25 5.73 -39.46
N ARG A 411 -27.36 6.18 -38.84
CA ARG A 411 -28.61 5.44 -38.72
C ARG A 411 -29.52 6.04 -37.65
N PHE A 412 -30.78 6.24 -38.09
CA PHE A 412 -32.00 6.54 -37.33
C PHE A 412 -32.26 8.01 -36.99
N ALA A 413 -32.75 8.71 -38.02
CA ALA A 413 -33.79 9.70 -37.84
C ALA A 413 -35.09 8.94 -37.50
N ASN A 414 -35.63 9.20 -36.31
CA ASN A 414 -37.06 9.09 -36.07
C ASN A 414 -37.49 10.12 -35.05
N GLU A 415 -38.38 10.92 -35.52
CA GLU A 415 -39.13 11.98 -34.87
C GLU A 415 -39.76 11.56 -33.55
N CYS A 416 -39.71 12.38 -32.54
CA CYS A 416 -40.80 12.55 -31.58
C CYS A 416 -40.77 14.00 -31.02
N ASP A 417 -41.94 14.58 -31.06
CA ASP A 417 -42.43 15.90 -30.81
C ASP A 417 -42.05 16.56 -29.47
N PRO A 418 -41.85 17.87 -29.45
CA PRO A 418 -41.68 18.64 -28.23
C PRO A 418 -42.96 19.35 -27.84
N ASP A 419 -43.62 18.91 -26.78
CA ASP A 419 -44.53 19.78 -26.02
C ASP A 419 -45.05 19.06 -24.76
N THR A 420 -44.50 19.41 -23.60
CA THR A 420 -45.29 19.60 -22.38
C THR A 420 -44.49 20.35 -21.33
N ILE A 421 -44.66 21.65 -21.31
CA ILE A 421 -44.31 22.54 -20.21
C ILE A 421 -45.31 22.34 -19.08
N GLY A 422 -44.83 22.10 -17.88
CA GLY A 422 -45.62 21.98 -16.67
C GLY A 422 -44.84 22.46 -15.44
N ASN A 423 -44.91 23.74 -15.15
CA ASN A 423 -44.54 24.38 -13.89
C ASN A 423 -45.14 23.68 -12.68
N ARG A 424 -44.33 23.41 -11.66
CA ARG A 424 -44.78 23.60 -10.26
C ARG A 424 -43.60 23.89 -9.36
N ALA A 425 -43.64 25.13 -8.84
CA ALA A 425 -42.82 25.58 -7.75
C ALA A 425 -43.35 25.12 -6.39
N ASP A 426 -42.45 25.09 -5.44
CA ASP A 426 -42.61 25.24 -3.99
C ASP A 426 -43.41 24.20 -3.20
N THR A 427 -42.65 23.40 -2.45
CA THR A 427 -43.00 23.20 -1.02
C THR A 427 -41.72 22.85 -0.26
N ILE A 428 -41.25 23.77 0.57
CA ILE A 428 -40.24 23.53 1.60
C ILE A 428 -40.90 22.68 2.67
N ALA A 429 -40.52 21.42 2.73
CA ALA A 429 -40.80 20.55 3.89
C ALA A 429 -39.48 19.96 4.35
N SER A 430 -39.07 20.39 5.55
CA SER A 430 -38.04 19.73 6.34
C SER A 430 -38.49 18.30 6.68
N SER A 431 -38.07 17.34 5.88
CA SER A 431 -38.17 15.92 6.18
C SER A 431 -36.79 15.36 6.40
N ALA A 432 -36.60 14.67 7.52
CA ALA A 432 -35.45 13.81 7.74
C ALA A 432 -35.19 13.01 6.44
N ARG A 433 -34.06 13.24 5.80
CA ARG A 433 -33.68 12.54 4.56
C ARG A 433 -33.55 11.06 4.88
N GLU A 434 -34.57 10.30 4.53
CA GLU A 434 -34.46 8.85 4.49
C GLU A 434 -33.32 8.51 3.49
N VAL A 435 -32.31 7.81 3.98
CA VAL A 435 -31.26 7.27 3.12
C VAL A 435 -31.91 6.28 2.17
N ASP A 436 -31.92 6.59 0.88
CA ASP A 436 -32.39 5.67 -0.16
C ASP A 436 -31.50 4.42 -0.13
N GLY A 437 -32.05 3.32 0.42
CA GLY A 437 -31.29 2.17 0.93
C GLY A 437 -30.35 1.49 -0.07
N ASN A 438 -30.52 1.69 -1.39
CA ASN A 438 -29.66 1.07 -2.42
C ASN A 438 -28.99 2.08 -3.34
N ARG A 439 -29.14 3.37 -3.10
CA ARG A 439 -28.48 4.36 -3.91
C ARG A 439 -26.97 4.27 -3.76
N LEU A 440 -26.28 3.99 -4.85
CA LEU A 440 -24.83 4.03 -4.90
C LEU A 440 -24.35 5.49 -4.87
N PRO A 441 -23.24 5.78 -4.17
CA PRO A 441 -22.66 7.09 -4.21
C PRO A 441 -22.23 7.46 -5.64
N PRO A 442 -22.26 8.76 -6.01
CA PRO A 442 -21.89 9.22 -7.34
C PRO A 442 -20.46 8.79 -7.67
N ALA A 443 -20.20 8.59 -8.95
CA ALA A 443 -18.84 8.34 -9.41
C ALA A 443 -17.97 9.58 -9.18
N ALA A 444 -16.68 9.36 -8.90
CA ALA A 444 -15.71 10.43 -8.78
C ALA A 444 -15.57 11.20 -10.10
N GLU A 445 -15.48 12.53 -10.01
CA GLU A 445 -15.30 13.39 -11.18
C GLU A 445 -13.86 13.40 -11.68
N GLU A 446 -13.66 13.43 -13.00
CA GLU A 446 -12.35 13.66 -13.59
C GLU A 446 -11.91 15.10 -13.32
N SER A 447 -10.77 15.29 -12.66
CA SER A 447 -10.16 16.59 -12.40
C SER A 447 -8.97 16.81 -13.31
N ARG A 448 -8.88 17.97 -13.94
CA ARG A 448 -7.75 18.33 -14.81
C ARG A 448 -6.69 19.16 -14.11
N VAL A 449 -7.05 19.84 -13.05
CA VAL A 449 -6.17 20.78 -12.35
C VAL A 449 -6.24 20.53 -10.85
N ILE A 450 -5.09 20.48 -10.22
CA ILE A 450 -4.94 20.50 -8.76
C ILE A 450 -3.97 21.63 -8.37
N PRO A 451 -4.07 22.19 -7.15
CA PRO A 451 -3.18 23.26 -6.70
C PRO A 451 -1.71 22.87 -6.77
N ARG A 452 -0.85 23.83 -7.14
CA ARG A 452 0.60 23.62 -7.19
C ARG A 452 1.16 23.36 -5.80
N LEU A 453 2.06 22.41 -5.69
CA LEU A 453 2.80 22.10 -4.48
C LEU A 453 4.07 22.97 -4.38
N ASP A 454 4.43 23.39 -3.17
CA ASP A 454 5.70 24.05 -2.90
C ASP A 454 6.82 23.02 -2.77
N PRO A 455 7.79 22.96 -3.69
CA PRO A 455 8.83 21.95 -3.67
C PRO A 455 9.84 22.12 -2.51
N ARG A 456 9.87 23.30 -1.86
CA ARG A 456 10.81 23.57 -0.75
C ARG A 456 10.36 22.95 0.56
N HIS A 457 9.06 22.66 0.71
CA HIS A 457 8.45 22.19 1.94
C HIS A 457 7.79 20.82 1.72
N VAL A 458 8.64 19.81 1.49
CA VAL A 458 8.24 18.42 1.31
C VAL A 458 8.98 17.56 2.32
N TYR A 459 8.22 16.90 3.17
CA TYR A 459 8.74 16.03 4.22
C TYR A 459 8.36 14.58 3.91
N SER A 460 9.34 13.69 3.95
CA SER A 460 9.15 12.27 3.69
C SER A 460 9.25 11.45 4.96
N GLN A 461 8.51 10.34 5.00
CA GLN A 461 8.53 9.39 6.13
C GLN A 461 8.24 10.09 7.47
N VAL A 462 7.25 10.99 7.47
CA VAL A 462 6.83 11.67 8.70
C VAL A 462 6.22 10.63 9.63
N PRO A 463 6.78 10.45 10.86
CA PRO A 463 6.23 9.48 11.79
C PRO A 463 4.83 9.91 12.24
N ALA A 464 3.82 9.33 11.63
CA ALA A 464 2.44 9.45 12.07
C ALA A 464 2.18 8.29 13.00
N ILE A 465 2.46 8.44 14.30
CA ILE A 465 2.36 7.34 15.25
C ILE A 465 0.88 7.00 15.50
N ALA A 466 0.48 5.84 15.01
CA ALA A 466 -0.66 5.12 15.50
C ALA A 466 -0.13 4.12 16.54
N GLY A 467 -0.66 4.11 17.73
CA GLY A 467 -0.47 3.09 18.76
C GLY A 467 0.88 2.36 18.88
N ALA A 468 1.15 1.71 19.99
CA ALA A 468 2.44 1.07 20.29
C ALA A 468 2.86 -0.08 19.34
N SER A 469 2.02 -0.50 18.40
CA SER A 469 2.27 -1.59 17.46
C SER A 469 2.33 -1.16 15.99
N ASP A 470 1.99 0.08 15.67
CA ASP A 470 1.85 0.53 14.28
C ASP A 470 2.90 1.62 13.99
N HIS A 471 3.93 1.26 13.25
CA HIS A 471 4.97 2.16 12.75
C HIS A 471 4.55 2.81 11.43
N GLY A 472 3.32 3.31 11.34
CA GLY A 472 2.84 4.01 10.17
C GLY A 472 3.68 5.25 9.89
N LEU A 473 4.40 5.24 8.79
CA LEU A 473 5.13 6.40 8.26
C LEU A 473 4.32 6.98 7.11
N LEU A 474 3.94 8.25 7.24
CA LEU A 474 3.37 9.00 6.14
C LEU A 474 4.42 9.16 5.04
N ASP A 475 4.10 8.76 3.81
CA ASP A 475 5.06 8.80 2.71
C ASP A 475 5.56 10.23 2.44
N LEU A 476 4.65 11.16 2.13
CA LEU A 476 5.01 12.56 1.90
C LEU A 476 3.99 13.51 2.52
N LEU A 477 4.49 14.53 3.21
CA LEU A 477 3.73 15.68 3.69
C LEU A 477 4.23 16.93 2.98
N GLY A 478 3.32 17.66 2.33
CA GLY A 478 3.64 18.87 1.59
C GLY A 478 2.69 20.01 1.90
N VAL A 479 2.89 21.12 1.20
CA VAL A 479 2.02 22.29 1.25
C VAL A 479 1.78 22.80 -0.17
N THR A 480 0.57 23.26 -0.45
CA THR A 480 0.25 23.91 -1.72
C THR A 480 0.64 25.39 -1.68
N ALA A 481 0.72 26.03 -2.85
CA ALA A 481 1.08 27.44 -2.97
C ALA A 481 0.13 28.39 -2.20
N ASP A 482 -1.10 27.94 -1.91
CA ASP A 482 -2.09 28.64 -1.08
C ASP A 482 -1.95 28.33 0.43
N GLY A 483 -0.85 27.73 0.86
CA GLY A 483 -0.55 27.43 2.27
C GLY A 483 -1.29 26.22 2.84
N ARG A 484 -2.07 25.49 2.06
CA ARG A 484 -2.84 24.35 2.55
C ARG A 484 -2.01 23.06 2.58
N LEU A 485 -2.05 22.34 3.69
CA LEU A 485 -1.34 21.06 3.83
C LEU A 485 -1.86 20.00 2.86
N VAL A 486 -0.96 19.12 2.43
CA VAL A 486 -1.27 17.98 1.57
C VAL A 486 -0.62 16.73 2.12
N VAL A 487 -1.44 15.72 2.35
CA VAL A 487 -1.03 14.35 2.65
C VAL A 487 -0.94 13.58 1.35
N ILE A 488 0.20 12.96 1.06
CA ILE A 488 0.41 12.18 -0.16
C ILE A 488 0.76 10.75 0.25
N GLU A 489 -0.10 9.82 -0.12
CA GLU A 489 0.10 8.38 0.07
C GLU A 489 0.43 7.73 -1.27
N LEU A 490 1.42 6.86 -1.26
CA LEU A 490 2.00 6.24 -2.46
C LEU A 490 1.82 4.73 -2.44
N LYS A 491 1.43 4.17 -3.57
CA LYS A 491 1.53 2.73 -3.82
C LYS A 491 2.16 2.50 -5.18
N ALA A 492 3.10 1.56 -5.25
CA ALA A 492 3.75 1.17 -6.50
C ALA A 492 3.31 -0.23 -6.97
N SER A 493 2.51 -0.90 -6.18
CA SER A 493 1.89 -2.19 -6.43
C SER A 493 0.39 -2.13 -6.13
N ASP A 494 -0.32 -3.15 -6.57
CA ASP A 494 -1.75 -3.28 -6.33
C ASP A 494 -2.06 -3.46 -4.85
N ASP A 495 -2.77 -2.50 -4.25
CA ASP A 495 -3.12 -2.49 -2.83
C ASP A 495 -4.54 -1.92 -2.62
N MET A 496 -5.44 -2.75 -2.11
CA MET A 496 -6.82 -2.35 -1.82
C MET A 496 -6.93 -1.38 -0.62
N GLN A 497 -5.89 -1.26 0.21
CA GLN A 497 -5.89 -0.42 1.41
C GLN A 497 -5.49 1.04 1.13
N LEU A 498 -5.03 1.37 -0.07
CA LEU A 498 -4.53 2.71 -0.44
C LEU A 498 -5.45 3.85 0.05
N ALA A 499 -6.76 3.73 -0.18
CA ALA A 499 -7.72 4.78 0.20
C ALA A 499 -7.81 4.97 1.73
N LEU A 500 -7.99 3.88 2.49
CA LEU A 500 -8.12 3.98 3.95
C LEU A 500 -6.80 4.23 4.67
N GLN A 501 -5.68 3.80 4.11
CA GLN A 501 -4.35 4.13 4.63
C GLN A 501 -4.07 5.63 4.48
N GLY A 502 -4.34 6.19 3.30
CA GLY A 502 -4.25 7.63 3.09
C GLY A 502 -5.19 8.42 4.01
N LEU A 503 -6.40 7.91 4.26
CA LEU A 503 -7.33 8.51 5.20
C LEU A 503 -6.78 8.54 6.64
N ASP A 504 -6.11 7.47 7.09
CA ASP A 504 -5.50 7.43 8.42
C ASP A 504 -4.46 8.54 8.60
N TYR A 505 -3.59 8.73 7.61
CA TYR A 505 -2.60 9.79 7.67
C TYR A 505 -3.23 11.17 7.59
N TRP A 506 -4.26 11.34 6.77
CA TRP A 506 -5.03 12.57 6.67
C TRP A 506 -5.69 12.94 8.02
N ILE A 507 -6.29 11.97 8.71
CA ILE A 507 -6.90 12.16 10.04
C ILE A 507 -5.88 12.68 11.05
N ARG A 508 -4.69 12.08 11.09
CA ARG A 508 -3.62 12.44 12.02
C ARG A 508 -3.03 13.82 11.70
N VAL A 509 -2.74 14.09 10.43
CA VAL A 509 -2.25 15.40 10.00
C VAL A 509 -3.28 16.48 10.30
N ARG A 510 -4.55 16.22 10.01
CA ARG A 510 -5.65 17.14 10.36
C ARG A 510 -5.73 17.38 11.86
N HIS A 511 -5.60 16.34 12.68
CA HIS A 511 -5.64 16.47 14.15
C HIS A 511 -4.57 17.47 14.64
N HIS A 512 -3.32 17.29 14.26
CA HIS A 512 -2.23 18.19 14.64
C HIS A 512 -2.37 19.58 14.01
N HIS A 513 -2.86 19.67 12.78
CA HIS A 513 -2.98 20.93 12.06
C HIS A 513 -4.06 21.85 12.67
N LEU A 514 -5.16 21.29 13.12
CA LEU A 514 -6.28 22.04 13.68
C LEU A 514 -6.21 22.24 15.20
N GLN A 515 -5.11 21.87 15.86
CA GLN A 515 -4.85 22.23 17.24
C GLN A 515 -4.73 23.76 17.36
N ALA A 516 -5.21 24.30 18.49
CA ALA A 516 -5.07 25.71 18.75
C ALA A 516 -3.60 26.14 18.70
N PRO A 517 -3.28 27.27 18.07
CA PRO A 517 -1.94 27.82 18.09
C PRO A 517 -1.49 28.08 19.53
N ASP A 518 -0.18 27.96 19.74
CA ASP A 518 0.42 28.29 21.03
C ASP A 518 0.16 29.74 21.41
N ALA A 519 -0.31 29.98 22.62
CA ALA A 519 -0.74 31.29 23.08
C ALA A 519 0.39 32.36 23.13
N LEU A 520 1.65 31.92 23.27
CA LEU A 520 2.80 32.81 23.36
C LEU A 520 3.44 33.09 22.00
N SER A 521 3.61 32.04 21.18
CA SER A 521 4.29 32.16 19.90
C SER A 521 3.35 32.38 18.70
N GLY A 522 2.06 32.13 18.86
CA GLY A 522 1.10 32.11 17.77
C GLY A 522 1.32 31.00 16.73
N MET A 523 2.28 30.10 16.98
CA MET A 523 2.63 29.03 16.04
C MET A 523 1.73 27.80 16.18
N GLY A 524 1.32 27.25 15.06
CA GLY A 524 0.67 25.95 15.00
C GLY A 524 1.61 24.80 15.40
N GLU A 525 1.05 23.63 15.69
CA GLU A 525 1.82 22.50 16.20
C GLU A 525 2.92 22.05 15.23
N PHE A 526 2.65 21.99 13.92
CA PHE A 526 3.67 21.66 12.91
C PHE A 526 4.86 22.61 12.94
N GLN A 527 4.62 23.91 13.04
CA GLN A 527 5.67 24.92 13.06
C GLN A 527 6.53 24.84 14.34
N ARG A 528 5.91 24.58 15.49
CA ARG A 528 6.62 24.36 16.76
C ARG A 528 7.53 23.12 16.69
N HIS A 529 7.16 22.12 15.90
CA HIS A 529 7.97 20.94 15.67
C HIS A 529 8.97 21.09 14.50
N GLY A 530 9.12 22.31 13.95
CA GLY A 530 10.12 22.63 12.94
C GLY A 530 9.68 22.44 11.49
N TYR A 531 8.46 21.96 11.25
CA TYR A 531 7.91 21.82 9.90
C TYR A 531 7.41 23.16 9.37
N PHE A 532 7.43 23.37 8.05
CA PHE A 532 6.86 24.52 7.35
C PHE A 532 7.31 25.87 7.92
N ARG A 533 8.59 25.99 8.30
CA ARG A 533 9.14 27.26 8.79
C ARG A 533 9.01 28.36 7.74
N GLY A 534 8.48 29.51 8.15
CA GLY A 534 8.28 30.66 7.26
C GLY A 534 7.12 30.52 6.27
N VAL A 535 6.29 29.48 6.39
CA VAL A 535 5.08 29.29 5.60
C VAL A 535 3.87 29.68 6.42
N GLU A 536 3.01 30.55 5.87
CA GLU A 536 1.69 30.81 6.43
C GLU A 536 0.76 29.64 6.04
N LEU A 537 0.39 28.84 7.05
CA LEU A 537 -0.47 27.68 6.82
C LEU A 537 -1.94 28.10 6.80
N SER A 538 -2.64 27.63 5.78
CA SER A 538 -4.09 27.80 5.66
C SER A 538 -4.82 27.07 6.81
N PRO A 539 -5.84 27.66 7.44
CA PRO A 539 -6.60 27.01 8.51
C PRO A 539 -7.51 25.86 8.01
N LEU A 540 -7.60 25.66 6.71
CA LEU A 540 -8.43 24.61 6.13
C LEU A 540 -7.85 23.21 6.38
N PRO A 541 -8.70 22.17 6.47
CA PRO A 541 -8.23 20.79 6.57
C PRO A 541 -7.27 20.41 5.43
N PRO A 542 -6.32 19.49 5.64
CA PRO A 542 -5.39 19.05 4.60
C PRO A 542 -6.13 18.48 3.37
N ARG A 543 -5.48 18.50 2.22
CA ARG A 543 -5.88 17.70 1.05
C ARG A 543 -5.26 16.31 1.12
N LEU A 544 -5.93 15.31 0.54
CA LEU A 544 -5.43 13.95 0.43
C LEU A 544 -5.12 13.63 -1.03
N TYR A 545 -3.86 13.33 -1.35
CA TYR A 545 -3.46 12.84 -2.67
C TYR A 545 -3.03 11.38 -2.57
N LEU A 546 -3.64 10.54 -3.40
CA LEU A 546 -3.34 9.12 -3.53
C LEU A 546 -2.67 8.89 -4.88
N VAL A 547 -1.46 8.38 -4.90
CA VAL A 547 -0.66 8.26 -6.12
C VAL A 547 -0.27 6.81 -6.35
N ALA A 548 -0.62 6.28 -7.51
CA ALA A 548 -0.21 4.93 -7.91
C ALA A 548 -0.08 4.82 -9.44
N PRO A 549 0.71 3.87 -9.97
CA PRO A 549 0.72 3.55 -11.39
C PRO A 549 -0.69 3.14 -11.85
N ALA A 550 -1.10 3.60 -13.03
CA ALA A 550 -2.47 3.49 -13.51
C ALA A 550 -3.03 2.05 -13.54
N LEU A 551 -2.17 1.07 -13.90
CA LEU A 551 -2.54 -0.35 -13.96
C LEU A 551 -2.45 -1.06 -12.59
N HIS A 552 -1.91 -0.38 -11.58
CA HIS A 552 -1.78 -0.89 -10.20
C HIS A 552 -2.76 -0.23 -9.22
N ILE A 553 -3.69 0.59 -9.71
CA ILE A 553 -4.80 1.08 -8.89
C ILE A 553 -5.84 -0.02 -8.77
N HIS A 554 -5.98 -0.57 -7.57
CA HIS A 554 -6.98 -1.60 -7.30
C HIS A 554 -8.39 -1.04 -7.52
N PRO A 555 -9.31 -1.74 -8.20
CA PRO A 555 -10.68 -1.27 -8.45
C PRO A 555 -11.43 -0.89 -7.16
N ALA A 556 -11.14 -1.57 -6.05
CA ALA A 556 -11.68 -1.25 -4.73
C ALA A 556 -11.40 0.20 -4.28
N THR A 557 -10.27 0.78 -4.68
CA THR A 557 -9.85 2.13 -4.29
C THR A 557 -10.92 3.16 -4.68
N GLU A 558 -11.39 3.13 -5.91
CA GLU A 558 -12.43 4.06 -6.37
C GLU A 558 -13.77 3.83 -5.65
N THR A 559 -14.12 2.56 -5.41
CA THR A 559 -15.34 2.22 -4.67
C THR A 559 -15.29 2.77 -3.25
N VAL A 560 -14.19 2.57 -2.53
CA VAL A 560 -14.02 3.08 -1.16
C VAL A 560 -14.06 4.61 -1.11
N LEU A 561 -13.39 5.29 -2.04
CA LEU A 561 -13.35 6.75 -2.11
C LEU A 561 -14.73 7.39 -2.31
N ARG A 562 -15.67 6.71 -2.98
CA ARG A 562 -17.06 7.19 -3.15
C ARG A 562 -17.81 7.28 -1.81
N TYR A 563 -17.40 6.49 -0.82
CA TYR A 563 -18.00 6.49 0.51
C TYR A 563 -17.32 7.43 1.49
N PHE A 564 -16.28 8.17 1.09
CA PHE A 564 -15.68 9.18 1.95
C PHE A 564 -16.63 10.35 2.18
N SER A 565 -16.57 10.92 3.37
CA SER A 565 -17.28 12.15 3.72
C SER A 565 -16.89 13.27 2.74
N PRO A 566 -17.84 14.12 2.29
CA PRO A 566 -17.52 15.30 1.49
C PRO A 566 -16.51 16.24 2.15
N ARG A 567 -16.34 16.17 3.46
CA ARG A 567 -15.33 16.94 4.23
C ARG A 567 -13.89 16.52 3.96
N VAL A 568 -13.66 15.35 3.36
CA VAL A 568 -12.34 14.87 2.95
C VAL A 568 -12.13 15.22 1.48
N GLU A 569 -11.38 16.27 1.20
CA GLU A 569 -11.00 16.61 -0.17
C GLU A 569 -9.85 15.72 -0.63
N TRP A 570 -10.13 14.86 -1.60
CA TRP A 570 -9.15 13.89 -2.09
C TRP A 570 -8.96 13.97 -3.61
N SER A 571 -7.77 13.55 -4.06
CA SER A 571 -7.45 13.35 -5.47
C SER A 571 -6.68 12.04 -5.65
N LEU A 572 -7.19 11.19 -6.53
CA LEU A 572 -6.52 9.97 -6.97
C LEU A 572 -5.76 10.28 -8.27
N LEU A 573 -4.44 10.13 -8.23
CA LEU A 573 -3.50 10.51 -9.28
C LEU A 573 -2.89 9.24 -9.87
N ALA A 574 -3.30 8.89 -11.06
CA ALA A 574 -2.74 7.75 -11.78
C ALA A 574 -1.51 8.18 -12.56
N ILE A 575 -0.37 7.56 -12.30
CA ILE A 575 0.88 7.82 -13.02
C ILE A 575 1.17 6.76 -14.07
N ASP A 576 2.00 7.11 -15.06
CA ASP A 576 2.44 6.20 -16.13
C ASP A 576 3.26 5.03 -15.53
N GLU A 577 3.14 3.84 -16.13
CA GLU A 577 3.88 2.63 -15.72
C GLU A 577 5.41 2.77 -15.83
N ARG A 578 5.88 3.74 -16.62
CA ARG A 578 7.29 4.08 -16.75
C ARG A 578 7.77 5.11 -15.74
N TRP A 579 7.06 5.26 -14.63
CA TRP A 579 7.34 6.24 -13.60
C TRP A 579 8.79 6.22 -13.08
N ARG A 580 9.49 5.08 -13.14
CA ARG A 580 10.91 5.00 -12.77
C ARG A 580 11.83 5.80 -13.67
N GLN A 581 11.40 6.09 -14.89
CA GLN A 581 12.13 6.93 -15.85
C GLN A 581 11.68 8.38 -15.74
N GLN A 582 10.37 8.58 -15.73
CA GLN A 582 9.75 9.90 -15.62
C GLN A 582 8.35 9.79 -15.05
N ILE A 583 8.08 10.56 -14.00
CA ILE A 583 6.73 10.66 -13.45
C ILE A 583 5.87 11.50 -14.38
N ARG A 584 4.76 10.93 -14.81
CA ARG A 584 3.74 11.60 -15.61
C ARG A 584 2.36 11.14 -15.16
N VAL A 585 1.50 12.06 -14.75
CA VAL A 585 0.11 11.76 -14.43
C VAL A 585 -0.66 11.54 -15.73
N VAL A 586 -1.35 10.41 -15.84
CA VAL A 586 -2.11 10.00 -17.04
C VAL A 586 -3.60 10.29 -16.89
N TRP A 587 -4.14 10.23 -15.66
CA TRP A 587 -5.48 10.67 -15.34
C TRP A 587 -5.60 11.03 -13.86
N ARG A 588 -6.66 11.76 -13.51
CA ARG A 588 -7.00 12.16 -12.14
C ARG A 588 -8.49 12.02 -11.91
N LYS A 589 -8.82 11.62 -10.68
CA LYS A 589 -10.19 11.68 -10.16
C LYS A 589 -10.15 12.41 -8.83
N SER A 590 -11.18 13.20 -8.54
CA SER A 590 -11.27 13.95 -7.30
C SER A 590 -12.67 13.83 -6.70
N GLY A 591 -12.75 14.07 -5.39
CA GLY A 591 -14.00 14.11 -4.66
C GLY A 591 -13.83 14.86 -3.35
N GLY A 592 -14.96 15.08 -2.67
CA GLY A 592 -15.00 15.95 -1.51
C GLY A 592 -14.86 17.42 -1.90
N ARG A 593 -15.52 18.28 -1.13
CA ARG A 593 -15.36 19.75 -1.23
C ARG A 593 -15.29 20.28 0.19
N THR A 594 -14.28 21.06 0.48
CA THR A 594 -14.28 21.85 1.71
C THR A 594 -15.34 22.95 1.56
N VAL A 595 -16.39 22.87 2.35
CA VAL A 595 -17.43 23.89 2.45
C VAL A 595 -16.88 25.04 3.27
#